data_489cbe6018dd084effb52948dd59b007
#
_entry.id   489cbe6018dd084effb52948dd59b007
#
_cell.length_a   1.000
_cell.length_b   1.000
_cell.length_c   1.000
_cell.angle_alpha   90.00
_cell.angle_beta   90.00
_cell.angle_gamma   90.00
#
_symmetry.space_group_name_H-M   'P 1'
#
loop_
_entity.id
_entity.type
_entity.pdbx_description
1 polymer ?
#
loop_
_entity_poly.entity_id
_entity_poly.type
_entity_poly.pdbx_seq_one_letter_code
_entity_poly.pdbx_strand_id
1 'polypeptide(L)'
;MYKRQGQISPKSLGVDANTLLYQVPGGMFSNMLKQLKDAGKEDKLDEVLAEIPRVREDAGYPPLVTPTSQIVGTQAVFNVIMGERYKMVTKEFKGLVHGDYGKTPAPIKPEFTKKILGDEQPITCRFADTLAPEMDKLKAEAAKWATQEEDVLTYAMFPQVAPKFINRRNLRTPKPHRTMAPIAHREAKERAVAPFSRK
;
A
#
# COMPACT_ATOMS: atom_id res chain seq x y z
N MET A 1 -15.05 -22.30 16.36
CA MET A 1 -14.06 -21.42 16.98
C MET A 1 -12.85 -22.18 17.54
N TYR A 2 -13.03 -23.38 18.08
CA TYR A 2 -11.95 -24.16 18.74
C TYR A 2 -10.93 -24.87 17.84
N LYS A 3 -11.19 -25.03 16.55
CA LYS A 3 -10.31 -25.78 15.61
C LYS A 3 -9.01 -25.06 15.21
N ARG A 4 -8.82 -23.80 15.59
CA ARG A 4 -7.64 -22.99 15.19
C ARG A 4 -6.75 -22.58 16.37
N GLN A 5 -6.99 -23.09 17.56
CA GLN A 5 -6.21 -22.73 18.76
C GLN A 5 -4.70 -23.05 18.63
N GLY A 6 -4.36 -24.13 17.95
CA GLY A 6 -2.96 -24.49 17.68
C GLY A 6 -2.21 -23.54 16.72
N GLN A 7 -2.93 -22.61 16.05
CA GLN A 7 -2.34 -21.62 15.13
C GLN A 7 -2.09 -20.27 15.83
N ILE A 8 -2.59 -20.09 17.04
CA ILE A 8 -2.42 -18.86 17.81
C ILE A 8 -1.24 -19.06 18.76
N SER A 9 -0.23 -18.20 18.62
CA SER A 9 0.91 -18.22 19.56
C SER A 9 0.41 -17.81 20.96
N PRO A 10 0.73 -18.57 22.03
CA PRO A 10 0.42 -18.16 23.40
C PRO A 10 0.96 -16.77 23.76
N LYS A 11 2.06 -16.36 23.13
CA LYS A 11 2.65 -15.01 23.29
C LYS A 11 1.73 -13.89 22.80
N SER A 12 0.80 -14.16 21.90
CA SER A 12 -0.17 -13.17 21.38
C SER A 12 -1.46 -13.11 22.22
N LEU A 13 -1.59 -13.90 23.28
CA LEU A 13 -2.72 -13.87 24.18
C LEU A 13 -2.50 -12.94 25.39
N GLY A 14 -1.29 -12.46 25.60
CA GLY A 14 -0.95 -11.48 26.63
C GLY A 14 -1.48 -10.09 26.29
N VAL A 15 -1.91 -9.35 27.31
CA VAL A 15 -2.21 -7.91 27.17
C VAL A 15 -0.92 -7.15 27.40
N ASP A 16 -0.47 -6.41 26.41
CA ASP A 16 0.66 -5.50 26.51
C ASP A 16 0.18 -4.05 26.46
N ALA A 17 0.19 -3.38 27.60
CA ALA A 17 -0.22 -1.97 27.72
C ALA A 17 0.73 -1.01 26.98
N ASN A 18 1.98 -1.41 26.68
CA ASN A 18 2.93 -0.60 25.93
C ASN A 18 2.45 -0.33 24.50
N THR A 19 1.67 -1.24 23.90
CA THR A 19 1.07 -1.02 22.58
C THR A 19 0.10 0.18 22.56
N LEU A 20 -0.53 0.48 23.70
CA LEU A 20 -1.38 1.69 23.86
C LEU A 20 -0.54 2.96 23.95
N LEU A 21 0.60 2.91 24.63
CA LEU A 21 1.52 4.05 24.74
C LEU A 21 2.09 4.46 23.38
N TYR A 22 2.49 3.49 22.58
CA TYR A 22 3.06 3.72 21.26
C TYR A 22 2.02 3.80 20.14
N GLN A 23 0.74 3.57 20.45
CA GLN A 23 -0.39 3.60 19.50
C GLN A 23 -0.17 2.68 18.28
N VAL A 24 0.45 1.54 18.48
CA VAL A 24 0.81 0.59 17.41
C VAL A 24 -0.36 -0.34 17.10
N PRO A 25 -0.94 -0.32 15.89
CA PRO A 25 -1.97 -1.27 15.48
C PRO A 25 -1.44 -2.72 15.49
N GLY A 26 -2.32 -3.68 15.83
CA GLY A 26 -1.93 -5.10 15.95
C GLY A 26 -1.28 -5.69 14.70
N GLY A 27 -1.72 -5.31 13.50
CA GLY A 27 -1.10 -5.73 12.24
C GLY A 27 0.31 -5.18 12.05
N MET A 28 0.58 -3.93 12.48
CA MET A 28 1.91 -3.33 12.47
C MET A 28 2.83 -4.08 13.44
N PHE A 29 2.35 -4.36 14.66
CA PHE A 29 3.11 -5.10 15.67
C PHE A 29 3.54 -6.49 15.18
N SER A 30 2.61 -7.25 14.58
CA SER A 30 2.90 -8.58 14.04
C SER A 30 3.96 -8.55 12.94
N ASN A 31 3.92 -7.53 12.07
CA ASN A 31 4.93 -7.38 11.01
C ASN A 31 6.31 -7.02 11.56
N MET A 32 6.38 -6.13 12.54
CA MET A 32 7.64 -5.77 13.19
C MET A 32 8.27 -6.97 13.90
N LEU A 33 7.49 -7.74 14.65
CA LEU A 33 7.96 -8.97 15.28
C LEU A 33 8.53 -9.94 14.25
N LYS A 34 7.84 -10.11 13.12
CA LYS A 34 8.34 -10.97 12.04
C LYS A 34 9.67 -10.44 11.48
N GLN A 35 9.77 -9.15 11.18
CA GLN A 35 11.00 -8.54 10.64
C GLN A 35 12.18 -8.70 11.62
N LEU A 36 11.95 -8.47 12.91
CA LEU A 36 12.96 -8.65 13.95
C LEU A 36 13.39 -10.11 14.08
N LYS A 37 12.44 -11.04 13.99
CA LYS A 37 12.71 -12.47 14.00
C LYS A 37 13.54 -12.90 12.81
N ASP A 38 13.16 -12.47 11.61
CA ASP A 38 13.87 -12.78 10.37
C ASP A 38 15.31 -12.20 10.39
N ALA A 39 15.52 -11.09 11.12
CA ALA A 39 16.83 -10.48 11.35
C ALA A 39 17.59 -11.08 12.56
N GLY A 40 17.01 -12.01 13.33
CA GLY A 40 17.62 -12.58 14.54
C GLY A 40 17.81 -11.56 15.68
N LYS A 41 16.96 -10.53 15.76
CA LYS A 41 17.05 -9.40 16.71
C LYS A 41 15.74 -9.19 17.47
N GLU A 42 15.10 -10.28 17.92
CA GLU A 42 13.83 -10.22 18.66
C GLU A 42 13.96 -9.47 20.00
N ASP A 43 15.16 -9.44 20.58
CA ASP A 43 15.51 -8.71 21.80
C ASP A 43 15.39 -7.19 21.68
N LYS A 44 15.38 -6.66 20.45
CA LYS A 44 15.32 -5.22 20.18
C LYS A 44 13.89 -4.67 20.01
N LEU A 45 12.89 -5.43 20.37
CA LEU A 45 11.48 -5.01 20.20
C LEU A 45 11.19 -3.70 20.96
N ASP A 46 11.61 -3.59 22.20
CA ASP A 46 11.33 -2.41 23.02
C ASP A 46 12.02 -1.15 22.45
N GLU A 47 13.24 -1.30 21.91
CA GLU A 47 13.94 -0.20 21.22
C GLU A 47 13.15 0.26 19.97
N VAL A 48 12.61 -0.68 19.20
CA VAL A 48 11.79 -0.38 18.02
C VAL A 48 10.50 0.32 18.42
N LEU A 49 9.81 -0.15 19.45
CA LEU A 49 8.59 0.47 19.96
C LEU A 49 8.86 1.92 20.40
N ALA A 50 9.97 2.18 21.07
CA ALA A 50 10.37 3.52 21.48
C ALA A 50 10.79 4.43 20.30
N GLU A 51 11.27 3.84 19.20
CA GLU A 51 11.67 4.58 17.99
C GLU A 51 10.45 5.00 17.12
N ILE A 52 9.32 4.26 17.16
CA ILE A 52 8.13 4.56 16.35
C ILE A 52 7.60 5.99 16.54
N PRO A 53 7.40 6.51 17.76
CA PRO A 53 6.94 7.89 17.94
C PRO A 53 7.90 8.92 17.33
N ARG A 54 9.21 8.67 17.41
CA ARG A 54 10.24 9.55 16.84
C ARG A 54 10.21 9.57 15.31
N VAL A 55 10.10 8.40 14.68
CA VAL A 55 9.96 8.30 13.22
C VAL A 55 8.66 8.92 12.76
N ARG A 56 7.57 8.73 13.52
CA ARG A 56 6.27 9.36 13.24
C ARG A 56 6.34 10.89 13.32
N GLU A 57 7.02 11.43 14.33
CA GLU A 57 7.25 12.87 14.47
C GLU A 57 8.05 13.42 13.28
N ASP A 58 9.18 12.80 12.96
CA ASP A 58 10.04 13.21 11.85
C ASP A 58 9.28 13.19 10.50
N ALA A 59 8.36 12.27 10.31
CA ALA A 59 7.51 12.16 9.13
C ALA A 59 6.27 13.07 9.13
N GLY A 60 6.13 14.01 10.08
CA GLY A 60 4.99 14.94 10.13
C GLY A 60 3.71 14.32 10.70
N TYR A 61 3.82 13.38 11.62
CA TYR A 61 2.73 12.72 12.34
C TYR A 61 1.69 12.03 11.44
N PRO A 62 2.09 11.22 10.44
CA PRO A 62 1.12 10.49 9.65
C PRO A 62 0.23 9.60 10.54
N PRO A 63 -1.04 9.38 10.18
CA PRO A 63 -1.90 8.45 10.90
C PRO A 63 -1.33 7.02 10.78
N LEU A 64 -1.33 6.27 11.89
CA LEU A 64 -0.82 4.89 11.92
C LEU A 64 -1.90 3.90 11.40
N VAL A 65 -2.33 4.11 10.17
CA VAL A 65 -3.21 3.22 9.42
C VAL A 65 -2.48 2.69 8.18
N THR A 66 -2.99 1.65 7.56
CA THR A 66 -2.41 1.13 6.31
C THR A 66 -2.54 2.18 5.18
N PRO A 67 -1.46 2.49 4.41
CA PRO A 67 -0.14 1.86 4.43
C PRO A 67 0.88 2.53 5.37
N THR A 68 0.62 3.74 5.88
CA THR A 68 1.58 4.57 6.61
C THR A 68 2.10 3.93 7.90
N SER A 69 1.26 3.15 8.59
CA SER A 69 1.69 2.37 9.76
C SER A 69 2.82 1.38 9.42
N GLN A 70 2.73 0.71 8.27
CA GLN A 70 3.77 -0.23 7.83
C GLN A 70 5.05 0.51 7.45
N ILE A 71 4.93 1.65 6.79
CA ILE A 71 6.06 2.49 6.37
C ILE A 71 6.85 2.98 7.59
N VAL A 72 6.14 3.57 8.57
CA VAL A 72 6.74 4.07 9.82
C VAL A 72 7.35 2.92 10.62
N GLY A 73 6.65 1.79 10.76
CA GLY A 73 7.13 0.63 11.51
C GLY A 73 8.38 0.01 10.89
N THR A 74 8.40 -0.19 9.59
CA THR A 74 9.56 -0.75 8.89
C THR A 74 10.76 0.19 9.00
N GLN A 75 10.56 1.51 8.87
CA GLN A 75 11.65 2.47 9.05
C GLN A 75 12.19 2.47 10.48
N ALA A 76 11.33 2.36 11.50
CA ALA A 76 11.76 2.25 12.90
C ALA A 76 12.60 0.98 13.12
N VAL A 77 12.19 -0.16 12.55
CA VAL A 77 12.96 -1.41 12.60
C VAL A 77 14.34 -1.22 11.97
N PHE A 78 14.44 -0.59 10.79
CA PHE A 78 15.74 -0.35 10.15
C PHE A 78 16.63 0.59 10.96
N ASN A 79 16.08 1.67 11.54
CA ASN A 79 16.86 2.57 12.39
C ASN A 79 17.53 1.83 13.55
N VAL A 80 16.81 0.92 14.19
CA VAL A 80 17.32 0.13 15.32
C VAL A 80 18.28 -0.97 14.87
N ILE A 81 17.96 -1.70 13.79
CA ILE A 81 18.83 -2.77 13.29
C ILE A 81 20.19 -2.24 12.82
N MET A 82 20.18 -1.08 12.12
CA MET A 82 21.40 -0.45 11.60
C MET A 82 22.20 0.31 12.67
N GLY A 83 21.62 0.53 13.86
CA GLY A 83 22.25 1.28 14.95
C GLY A 83 22.39 2.78 14.71
N GLU A 84 21.92 3.28 13.56
CA GLU A 84 21.95 4.69 13.18
C GLU A 84 20.64 5.06 12.47
N ARG A 85 20.04 6.17 12.92
CA ARG A 85 18.74 6.64 12.38
C ARG A 85 18.90 7.14 10.95
N TYR A 86 18.08 6.56 10.05
CA TYR A 86 18.04 6.90 8.62
C TYR A 86 19.33 6.64 7.86
N LYS A 87 20.17 5.71 8.33
CA LYS A 87 21.30 5.18 7.57
C LYS A 87 20.80 4.41 6.34
N MET A 88 19.69 3.70 6.51
CA MET A 88 18.95 3.04 5.45
C MET A 88 17.53 3.59 5.44
N VAL A 89 17.12 4.16 4.31
CA VAL A 89 15.78 4.72 4.10
C VAL A 89 15.04 3.86 3.08
N THR A 90 13.84 3.41 3.44
CA THR A 90 13.01 2.64 2.51
C THR A 90 12.44 3.56 1.42
N LYS A 91 12.19 2.99 0.23
CA LYS A 91 11.57 3.72 -0.87
C LYS A 91 10.21 4.31 -0.47
N GLU A 92 9.44 3.53 0.27
CA GLU A 92 8.11 3.92 0.75
C GLU A 92 8.20 5.07 1.77
N PHE A 93 9.20 5.07 2.65
CA PHE A 93 9.42 6.16 3.59
C PHE A 93 9.88 7.43 2.87
N LYS A 94 10.74 7.29 1.85
CA LYS A 94 11.12 8.40 0.97
C LYS A 94 9.89 9.00 0.29
N GLY A 95 9.00 8.15 -0.27
CA GLY A 95 7.75 8.57 -0.88
C GLY A 95 6.80 9.26 0.12
N LEU A 96 6.77 8.84 1.38
CA LEU A 96 5.98 9.50 2.43
C LEU A 96 6.48 10.94 2.67
N VAL A 97 7.80 11.14 2.76
CA VAL A 97 8.41 12.47 2.94
C VAL A 97 8.26 13.32 1.67
N HIS A 98 8.29 12.70 0.49
CA HIS A 98 8.09 13.36 -0.80
C HIS A 98 6.64 13.85 -1.01
N GLY A 99 5.66 13.22 -0.34
CA GLY A 99 4.25 13.60 -0.44
C GLY A 99 3.40 12.66 -1.31
N ASP A 100 3.92 11.50 -1.74
CA ASP A 100 3.20 10.52 -2.57
C ASP A 100 1.93 9.99 -1.89
N TYR A 101 1.91 10.01 -0.55
CA TYR A 101 0.78 9.57 0.28
C TYR A 101 -0.12 10.72 0.75
N GLY A 102 0.09 11.93 0.23
CA GLY A 102 -0.67 13.13 0.56
C GLY A 102 -0.03 13.99 1.65
N LYS A 103 -0.73 15.07 2.00
CA LYS A 103 -0.25 16.05 2.98
C LYS A 103 -0.25 15.45 4.39
N THR A 104 0.87 15.61 5.10
CA THR A 104 1.00 15.21 6.50
C THR A 104 0.29 16.17 7.45
N PRO A 105 -0.20 15.69 8.63
CA PRO A 105 -0.87 16.53 9.63
C PRO A 105 -0.02 17.68 10.14
N ALA A 106 1.29 17.46 10.31
CA ALA A 106 2.25 18.50 10.67
C ALA A 106 3.30 18.66 9.56
N PRO A 107 3.88 19.86 9.42
CA PRO A 107 4.95 20.08 8.45
C PRO A 107 6.19 19.27 8.83
N ILE A 108 6.81 18.63 7.84
CA ILE A 108 8.09 17.98 7.98
C ILE A 108 9.19 19.06 8.01
N LYS A 109 10.17 18.90 8.91
CA LYS A 109 11.28 19.84 9.03
C LYS A 109 12.09 19.90 7.74
N PRO A 110 12.41 21.10 7.20
CA PRO A 110 13.14 21.22 5.93
C PRO A 110 14.51 20.50 5.92
N GLU A 111 15.21 20.53 7.07
CA GLU A 111 16.49 19.82 7.23
C GLU A 111 16.32 18.30 7.11
N PHE A 112 15.23 17.77 7.65
CA PHE A 112 14.91 16.36 7.55
C PHE A 112 14.49 15.99 6.13
N THR A 113 13.66 16.80 5.48
CA THR A 113 13.31 16.63 4.06
C THR A 113 14.56 16.56 3.20
N LYS A 114 15.48 17.50 3.36
CA LYS A 114 16.76 17.50 2.62
C LYS A 114 17.61 16.26 2.92
N LYS A 115 17.64 15.80 4.18
CA LYS A 115 18.36 14.56 4.56
C LYS A 115 17.82 13.34 3.84
N ILE A 116 16.49 13.23 3.68
CA ILE A 116 15.82 12.04 3.10
C ILE A 116 15.75 12.10 1.57
N LEU A 117 15.41 13.26 1.01
CA LEU A 117 15.19 13.45 -0.43
C LEU A 117 16.44 13.93 -1.17
N GLY A 118 17.41 14.54 -0.47
CA GLY A 118 18.53 15.21 -1.10
C GLY A 118 18.08 16.48 -1.81
N ASP A 119 18.30 16.56 -3.12
CA ASP A 119 17.92 17.72 -3.96
C ASP A 119 16.50 17.64 -4.52
N GLU A 120 15.81 16.52 -4.31
CA GLU A 120 14.43 16.32 -4.76
C GLU A 120 13.45 17.14 -3.92
N GLN A 121 12.51 17.83 -4.59
CA GLN A 121 11.52 18.67 -3.92
C GLN A 121 10.23 17.89 -3.64
N PRO A 122 9.60 18.06 -2.45
CA PRO A 122 8.32 17.45 -2.16
C PRO A 122 7.24 17.95 -3.12
N ILE A 123 6.31 17.07 -3.50
CA ILE A 123 5.13 17.45 -4.29
C ILE A 123 4.10 18.16 -3.41
N THR A 124 3.40 19.13 -3.99
CA THR A 124 2.33 19.90 -3.31
C THR A 124 0.94 19.60 -3.88
N CYS A 125 0.86 18.86 -4.98
CA CYS A 125 -0.37 18.36 -5.59
C CYS A 125 -0.66 16.91 -5.17
N ARG A 126 -1.78 16.34 -5.62
CA ARG A 126 -2.02 14.91 -5.45
C ARG A 126 -1.04 14.12 -6.32
N PHE A 127 -0.51 13.02 -5.80
CA PHE A 127 0.38 12.16 -6.58
C PHE A 127 -0.25 11.71 -7.90
N ALA A 128 -1.55 11.40 -7.90
CA ALA A 128 -2.27 11.03 -9.11
C ALA A 128 -2.26 12.10 -10.22
N ASP A 129 -2.11 13.38 -9.85
CA ASP A 129 -2.07 14.48 -10.84
C ASP A 129 -0.71 14.54 -11.58
N THR A 130 0.30 13.85 -11.06
CA THR A 130 1.62 13.73 -11.71
C THR A 130 1.72 12.56 -12.68
N LEU A 131 0.72 11.65 -12.68
CA LEU A 131 0.72 10.45 -13.52
C LEU A 131 0.16 10.75 -14.90
N ALA A 132 0.86 10.30 -15.94
CA ALA A 132 0.32 10.33 -17.31
C ALA A 132 -0.73 9.22 -17.48
N PRO A 133 -1.76 9.41 -18.35
CA PRO A 133 -2.70 8.36 -18.71
C PRO A 133 -1.98 7.17 -19.35
N GLU A 134 -2.17 5.97 -18.82
CA GLU A 134 -1.48 4.76 -19.29
C GLU A 134 -2.41 3.73 -19.94
N MET A 135 -3.73 3.96 -19.96
CA MET A 135 -4.71 2.96 -20.39
C MET A 135 -4.50 2.47 -21.83
N ASP A 136 -4.17 3.36 -22.75
CA ASP A 136 -3.95 3.00 -24.17
C ASP A 136 -2.70 2.13 -24.34
N LYS A 137 -1.64 2.45 -23.63
CA LYS A 137 -0.42 1.65 -23.57
C LYS A 137 -0.70 0.26 -23.00
N LEU A 138 -1.39 0.20 -21.86
CA LEU A 138 -1.74 -1.07 -21.20
C LEU A 138 -2.67 -1.94 -22.06
N LYS A 139 -3.63 -1.34 -22.80
CA LYS A 139 -4.46 -2.06 -23.76
C LYS A 139 -3.64 -2.66 -24.90
N ALA A 140 -2.68 -1.93 -25.42
CA ALA A 140 -1.80 -2.43 -26.47
C ALA A 140 -0.90 -3.59 -25.97
N GLU A 141 -0.33 -3.47 -24.79
CA GLU A 141 0.49 -4.53 -24.18
C GLU A 141 -0.34 -5.79 -23.87
N ALA A 142 -1.56 -5.62 -23.37
CA ALA A 142 -2.45 -6.72 -23.00
C ALA A 142 -3.20 -7.36 -24.17
N ALA A 143 -3.15 -6.79 -25.36
CA ALA A 143 -3.97 -7.20 -26.52
C ALA A 143 -3.85 -8.68 -26.90
N LYS A 144 -2.72 -9.33 -26.61
CA LYS A 144 -2.47 -10.74 -26.95
C LYS A 144 -3.27 -11.74 -26.12
N TRP A 145 -3.69 -11.35 -24.90
CA TRP A 145 -4.27 -12.28 -23.92
C TRP A 145 -5.48 -11.71 -23.17
N ALA A 146 -5.66 -10.40 -23.13
CA ALA A 146 -6.83 -9.77 -22.55
C ALA A 146 -8.07 -10.02 -23.43
N THR A 147 -9.19 -10.39 -22.82
CA THR A 147 -10.47 -10.66 -23.50
C THR A 147 -11.57 -9.70 -23.07
N GLN A 148 -11.32 -8.93 -22.02
CA GLN A 148 -12.26 -7.95 -21.45
C GLN A 148 -11.47 -6.80 -20.82
N GLU A 149 -12.14 -5.67 -20.55
CA GLU A 149 -11.46 -4.48 -20.02
C GLU A 149 -10.87 -4.71 -18.61
N GLU A 150 -11.53 -5.51 -17.79
CA GLU A 150 -11.07 -5.90 -16.46
C GLU A 150 -9.73 -6.65 -16.49
N ASP A 151 -9.41 -7.30 -17.60
CA ASP A 151 -8.11 -7.97 -17.77
C ASP A 151 -6.98 -6.94 -17.91
N VAL A 152 -7.25 -5.82 -18.58
CA VAL A 152 -6.29 -4.71 -18.69
C VAL A 152 -6.06 -4.06 -17.36
N LEU A 153 -7.13 -3.82 -16.57
CA LEU A 153 -7.02 -3.29 -15.21
C LEU A 153 -6.27 -4.24 -14.28
N THR A 154 -6.56 -5.55 -14.40
CA THR A 154 -5.84 -6.58 -13.64
C THR A 154 -4.35 -6.57 -13.99
N TYR A 155 -4.01 -6.38 -15.26
CA TYR A 155 -2.62 -6.25 -15.70
C TYR A 155 -1.96 -4.99 -15.15
N ALA A 156 -2.65 -3.86 -15.19
CA ALA A 156 -2.15 -2.61 -14.62
C ALA A 156 -1.76 -2.76 -13.14
N MET A 157 -2.57 -3.48 -12.36
CA MET A 157 -2.34 -3.69 -10.93
C MET A 157 -1.33 -4.81 -10.63
N PHE A 158 -1.28 -5.85 -11.46
CA PHE A 158 -0.48 -7.07 -11.21
C PHE A 158 0.26 -7.54 -12.47
N PRO A 159 1.18 -6.75 -13.03
CA PRO A 159 1.79 -7.01 -14.34
C PRO A 159 2.54 -8.34 -14.41
N GLN A 160 3.12 -8.81 -13.31
CA GLN A 160 3.88 -10.05 -13.27
C GLN A 160 3.02 -11.32 -13.23
N VAL A 161 1.81 -11.23 -12.66
CA VAL A 161 0.93 -12.38 -12.38
C VAL A 161 -0.22 -12.47 -13.36
N ALA A 162 -0.78 -11.33 -13.77
CA ALA A 162 -1.99 -11.25 -14.58
C ALA A 162 -1.90 -12.03 -15.90
N PRO A 163 -0.85 -11.93 -16.72
CA PRO A 163 -0.77 -12.66 -17.99
C PRO A 163 -0.90 -14.17 -17.83
N LYS A 164 -0.20 -14.72 -16.84
CA LYS A 164 -0.21 -16.16 -16.54
C LYS A 164 -1.59 -16.62 -16.07
N PHE A 165 -2.21 -15.85 -15.18
CA PHE A 165 -3.53 -16.17 -14.66
C PHE A 165 -4.60 -16.10 -15.76
N ILE A 166 -4.63 -15.01 -16.55
CA ILE A 166 -5.63 -14.78 -17.57
C ILE A 166 -5.51 -15.80 -18.71
N ASN A 167 -4.29 -16.11 -19.16
CA ASN A 167 -4.07 -17.18 -20.13
C ASN A 167 -4.63 -18.52 -19.62
N ARG A 168 -4.37 -18.90 -18.37
CA ARG A 168 -4.89 -20.12 -17.77
C ARG A 168 -6.42 -20.09 -17.68
N ARG A 169 -7.02 -18.97 -17.33
CA ARG A 169 -8.49 -18.79 -17.33
C ARG A 169 -9.05 -18.98 -18.72
N ASN A 170 -8.46 -18.35 -19.74
CA ASN A 170 -8.91 -18.41 -21.13
C ASN A 170 -8.85 -19.84 -21.73
N LEU A 171 -7.90 -20.65 -21.28
CA LEU A 171 -7.81 -22.07 -21.64
C LEU A 171 -8.91 -22.92 -21.01
N ARG A 172 -9.43 -22.53 -19.84
CA ARG A 172 -10.46 -23.29 -19.10
C ARG A 172 -11.89 -22.95 -19.50
N THR A 173 -12.11 -21.75 -20.04
CA THR A 173 -13.44 -21.29 -20.46
C THR A 173 -13.55 -21.50 -21.97
N PRO A 174 -14.46 -22.40 -22.45
CA PRO A 174 -14.78 -22.45 -23.87
C PRO A 174 -15.27 -21.04 -24.26
N LYS A 175 -14.64 -20.42 -25.26
CA LYS A 175 -15.05 -19.09 -25.73
C LYS A 175 -16.51 -19.16 -26.20
N PRO A 176 -17.49 -18.53 -25.54
CA PRO A 176 -18.68 -18.18 -26.25
C PRO A 176 -18.26 -17.17 -27.30
N HIS A 177 -18.62 -17.39 -28.54
CA HIS A 177 -18.52 -16.42 -29.64
C HIS A 177 -19.34 -15.18 -29.22
N ARG A 178 -18.71 -14.22 -28.58
CA ARG A 178 -19.29 -12.92 -28.32
C ARG A 178 -18.56 -11.94 -29.23
N THR A 179 -19.17 -11.72 -30.39
CA THR A 179 -18.92 -10.52 -31.18
C THR A 179 -18.97 -9.33 -30.24
N MET A 180 -17.87 -8.62 -30.09
CA MET A 180 -17.83 -7.36 -29.37
C MET A 180 -18.79 -6.40 -30.09
N ALA A 181 -20.00 -6.21 -29.52
CA ALA A 181 -20.84 -5.12 -29.94
C ALA A 181 -20.12 -3.80 -29.57
N PRO A 182 -20.06 -2.82 -30.47
CA PRO A 182 -19.44 -1.55 -30.22
C PRO A 182 -20.05 -0.89 -28.98
N ILE A 183 -19.21 -0.23 -28.18
CA ILE A 183 -19.50 0.47 -26.92
C ILE A 183 -20.65 1.50 -27.03
N ALA A 184 -21.06 1.87 -28.25
CA ALA A 184 -22.12 2.82 -28.51
C ALA A 184 -23.52 2.44 -27.93
N HIS A 185 -23.76 1.16 -27.54
CA HIS A 185 -25.06 0.74 -27.00
C HIS A 185 -25.18 0.86 -25.46
N ARG A 186 -24.13 1.16 -24.74
CA ARG A 186 -24.21 1.30 -23.28
C ARG A 186 -24.64 2.69 -22.85
N GLU A 187 -24.24 3.72 -23.59
CA GLU A 187 -24.62 5.11 -23.32
C GLU A 187 -26.11 5.42 -23.60
N ALA A 188 -26.76 4.65 -24.48
CA ALA A 188 -28.17 4.82 -24.77
C ALA A 188 -29.09 4.26 -23.69
N LYS A 189 -28.63 3.29 -22.87
CA LYS A 189 -29.46 2.72 -21.79
C LYS A 189 -29.40 3.54 -20.49
N GLU A 190 -28.36 4.30 -20.24
CA GLU A 190 -28.28 5.18 -19.07
C GLU A 190 -29.11 6.47 -19.21
N ARG A 191 -29.43 6.89 -20.44
CA ARG A 191 -30.29 8.05 -20.67
C ARG A 191 -31.81 7.79 -20.55
N ALA A 192 -32.22 6.53 -20.38
CA ALA A 192 -33.64 6.13 -20.32
C ALA A 192 -34.18 5.96 -18.88
N VAL A 193 -33.48 6.39 -17.85
CA VAL A 193 -34.01 6.43 -16.47
C VAL A 193 -34.78 7.74 -16.31
N ALA A 194 -36.11 7.67 -16.38
CA ALA A 194 -37.00 8.80 -16.19
C ALA A 194 -36.82 9.46 -14.80
N PRO A 195 -37.04 10.77 -14.68
CA PRO A 195 -36.90 11.47 -13.43
C PRO A 195 -37.99 11.07 -12.43
N PHE A 196 -37.56 10.79 -11.19
CA PHE A 196 -38.46 10.52 -10.08
C PHE A 196 -39.27 11.77 -9.75
N SER A 197 -40.56 11.75 -10.08
CA SER A 197 -41.53 12.79 -9.69
C SER A 197 -41.85 12.66 -8.19
N ARG A 198 -41.44 13.65 -7.38
CA ARG A 198 -41.95 13.82 -6.02
C ARG A 198 -43.39 14.32 -6.07
N LYS A 199 -44.30 13.59 -5.48
CA LYS A 199 -45.53 14.12 -4.86
C LYS A 199 -45.41 13.95 -3.36
#